data_f61752619345abe98ea3172f147c4a69
#
_entry.id   f61752619345abe98ea3172f147c4a69
#
_cell.length_a   1.000
_cell.length_b   1.000
_cell.length_c   1.000
_cell.angle_alpha   90.00
_cell.angle_beta   90.00
_cell.angle_gamma   90.00
#
_symmetry.space_group_name_H-M   'P 1'
#
loop_
_entity.id
_entity.type
_entity.pdbx_description
1 polymer ?
#
loop_
_entity_poly.entity_id
_entity_poly.type
_entity_poly.pdbx_seq_one_letter_code
_entity_poly.pdbx_strand_id
1 'polypeptide(L)'
;MERTDQELVRIEKANRIREMGLDPFGHRFDRTHSSEDIREQYSKYEHDELENLEDKVTIAGRIMFIRKMGKASFFSIQDKTGKMQVYISINDVGEDTYNLFKTADIGDIVGVTGKVMKTKTGELTVKCLEYTHLVKALRPLPEKFHGLTDIEERYRRRYVDLIMNEDSKKTAFLRPRIIRCIQNYMDGLGFVEVETPVLTTLLTGASARPFCTHHNAQDLDMYLRIALELPLKRLLVGGMEAVYEIGRVFRNEGMDTRHNPEFTEMEAYLAYSNLDGMMDMTEGMFQTIAREVFGRMTFNWCGNEINLEGPWKRISMVEAIKEQTGIDFKKDMSVEEALKLAEEHHIEVEEHEKSFGHIVNLFFEKYVEETLIQPTFLYGHPIEISPLTKKNPDDPRFVDRFELFIGGKEFANAYTELNDPIDQLERFENQIKERELGNDEANDIDMDFIEALEYGMPPAGGIGYGIDRLCMLFTESDSIRDVILFPTMKERK
;
A
#
# COMPACT_ATOMS: atom_id res chain seq x y z
N MET A 1 13.15 -16.84 27.70
CA MET A 1 13.73 -17.15 26.37
C MET A 1 15.22 -17.38 26.57
N GLU A 2 15.70 -18.58 26.34
CA GLU A 2 17.13 -18.89 26.44
C GLU A 2 17.89 -18.16 25.33
N ARG A 3 19.06 -17.62 25.67
CA ARG A 3 19.94 -16.90 24.75
C ARG A 3 20.92 -17.88 24.11
N THR A 4 21.20 -17.65 22.84
CA THR A 4 22.23 -18.39 22.11
C THR A 4 23.65 -17.99 22.58
N ASP A 5 24.63 -18.87 22.37
CA ASP A 5 26.04 -18.57 22.67
C ASP A 5 26.53 -17.28 22.01
N GLN A 6 26.11 -17.03 20.77
CA GLN A 6 26.45 -15.80 20.05
C GLN A 6 25.84 -14.55 20.71
N GLU A 7 24.60 -14.63 21.22
CA GLU A 7 23.97 -13.54 21.96
C GLU A 7 24.71 -13.27 23.29
N LEU A 8 25.12 -14.32 23.99
CA LEU A 8 25.90 -14.19 25.23
C LEU A 8 27.25 -13.50 24.99
N VAL A 9 27.99 -13.91 23.95
CA VAL A 9 29.26 -13.26 23.56
C VAL A 9 29.04 -11.78 23.22
N ARG A 10 27.94 -11.42 22.58
CA ARG A 10 27.63 -10.00 22.27
C ARG A 10 27.31 -9.19 23.51
N ILE A 11 26.64 -9.80 24.50
CA ILE A 11 26.39 -9.19 25.84
C ILE A 11 27.72 -8.94 26.55
N GLU A 12 28.64 -9.90 26.55
CA GLU A 12 29.99 -9.72 27.13
C GLU A 12 30.73 -8.56 26.47
N LYS A 13 30.66 -8.44 25.15
CA LYS A 13 31.25 -7.30 24.43
C LYS A 13 30.61 -5.98 24.79
N ALA A 14 29.28 -5.94 25.02
CA ALA A 14 28.60 -4.75 25.53
C ALA A 14 29.12 -4.37 26.93
N ASN A 15 29.37 -5.36 27.82
CA ASN A 15 29.93 -5.11 29.12
C ASN A 15 31.38 -4.59 29.03
N ARG A 16 32.21 -5.13 28.12
CA ARG A 16 33.55 -4.59 27.87
C ARG A 16 33.55 -3.12 27.43
N ILE A 17 32.57 -2.72 26.63
CA ILE A 17 32.40 -1.31 26.23
C ILE A 17 32.08 -0.45 27.49
N ARG A 18 31.25 -0.95 28.42
CA ARG A 18 31.00 -0.26 29.69
C ARG A 18 32.24 -0.17 30.59
N GLU A 19 33.06 -1.22 30.63
CA GLU A 19 34.35 -1.23 31.36
C GLU A 19 35.33 -0.20 30.78
N MET A 20 35.22 0.15 29.48
CA MET A 20 35.95 1.24 28.84
C MET A 20 35.39 2.63 29.21
N GLY A 21 34.35 2.73 30.04
CA GLY A 21 33.69 3.97 30.41
C GLY A 21 32.73 4.52 29.35
N LEU A 22 32.34 3.70 28.38
CA LEU A 22 31.45 4.08 27.26
C LEU A 22 30.08 3.41 27.41
N ASP A 23 29.05 4.04 26.83
CA ASP A 23 27.72 3.45 26.74
C ASP A 23 27.58 2.64 25.44
N PRO A 24 27.32 1.30 25.54
CA PRO A 24 27.11 0.48 24.34
C PRO A 24 25.77 0.76 23.63
N PHE A 25 24.93 1.62 24.16
CA PHE A 25 23.63 2.05 23.61
C PHE A 25 23.54 3.58 23.61
N GLY A 26 24.55 4.22 23.03
CA GLY A 26 24.82 5.65 23.11
C GLY A 26 23.67 6.59 22.79
N HIS A 27 24.00 7.86 22.76
CA HIS A 27 23.04 8.96 22.64
C HIS A 27 22.99 9.53 21.22
N ARG A 28 22.50 10.79 21.09
CA ARG A 28 22.47 11.54 19.84
C ARG A 28 23.85 11.58 19.19
N PHE A 29 23.86 11.36 17.86
CA PHE A 29 25.03 11.49 17.01
C PHE A 29 24.69 12.34 15.80
N ASP A 30 25.40 13.41 15.58
CA ASP A 30 25.14 14.34 14.48
C ASP A 30 25.97 13.92 13.27
N ARG A 31 25.31 13.50 12.20
CA ARG A 31 25.92 13.18 10.91
C ARG A 31 25.77 14.34 9.94
N THR A 32 26.78 14.53 9.09
CA THR A 32 26.78 15.57 8.05
C THR A 32 26.32 15.03 6.70
N HIS A 33 26.60 13.73 6.41
CA HIS A 33 26.36 13.14 5.09
C HIS A 33 25.65 11.77 5.24
N SER A 34 24.87 11.41 4.25
CA SER A 34 24.45 10.03 3.98
C SER A 34 25.43 9.36 2.99
N SER A 35 25.27 8.06 2.78
CA SER A 35 26.04 7.32 1.78
C SER A 35 25.85 7.85 0.36
N GLU A 36 24.66 8.36 0.01
CA GLU A 36 24.34 8.94 -1.28
C GLU A 36 24.97 10.31 -1.44
N ASP A 37 24.87 11.19 -0.44
CA ASP A 37 25.50 12.51 -0.46
C ASP A 37 27.02 12.40 -0.75
N ILE A 38 27.69 11.42 -0.13
CA ILE A 38 29.11 11.17 -0.39
C ILE A 38 29.35 10.74 -1.84
N ARG A 39 28.52 9.85 -2.39
CA ARG A 39 28.67 9.43 -3.78
C ARG A 39 28.43 10.58 -4.75
N GLU A 40 27.37 11.36 -4.57
CA GLU A 40 27.06 12.50 -5.43
C GLU A 40 28.17 13.55 -5.40
N GLN A 41 28.67 13.87 -4.20
CA GLN A 41 29.64 14.94 -4.05
C GLN A 41 31.05 14.54 -4.47
N TYR A 42 31.48 13.29 -4.16
CA TYR A 42 32.89 12.87 -4.25
C TYR A 42 33.20 11.87 -5.36
N SER A 43 32.24 11.22 -6.03
CA SER A 43 32.52 10.24 -7.09
C SER A 43 33.28 10.81 -8.28
N LYS A 44 33.12 12.09 -8.56
CA LYS A 44 33.78 12.80 -9.68
C LYS A 44 35.28 13.02 -9.51
N TYR A 45 35.78 12.97 -8.28
CA TYR A 45 37.21 13.19 -7.99
C TYR A 45 38.03 11.91 -8.17
N GLU A 46 39.25 12.07 -8.62
CA GLU A 46 40.23 10.96 -8.65
C GLU A 46 40.95 10.80 -7.31
N HIS A 47 41.75 9.71 -7.17
CA HIS A 47 42.40 9.34 -5.92
C HIS A 47 43.26 10.50 -5.35
N ASP A 48 44.15 11.06 -6.19
CA ASP A 48 45.09 12.11 -5.79
C ASP A 48 44.38 13.44 -5.47
N GLU A 49 43.25 13.70 -6.10
CA GLU A 49 42.43 14.88 -5.83
C GLU A 49 41.76 14.78 -4.45
N LEU A 50 41.20 13.60 -4.11
CA LEU A 50 40.61 13.35 -2.80
C LEU A 50 41.62 13.43 -1.65
N GLU A 51 42.85 13.03 -1.84
CA GLU A 51 43.90 13.16 -0.82
C GLU A 51 44.22 14.61 -0.44
N ASN A 52 44.05 15.53 -1.39
CA ASN A 52 44.29 16.95 -1.19
C ASN A 52 43.09 17.70 -0.58
N LEU A 53 41.91 17.07 -0.46
CA LEU A 53 40.75 17.68 0.18
C LEU A 53 40.90 17.64 1.72
N GLU A 54 40.64 18.78 2.35
CA GLU A 54 40.63 18.91 3.81
C GLU A 54 39.26 18.56 4.44
N ASP A 55 38.25 18.38 3.60
CA ASP A 55 36.88 18.15 4.03
C ASP A 55 36.73 16.86 4.85
N LYS A 56 36.04 16.97 5.97
CA LYS A 56 35.65 15.80 6.78
C LYS A 56 34.16 15.53 6.62
N VAL A 57 33.82 14.25 6.51
CA VAL A 57 32.46 13.77 6.50
C VAL A 57 32.19 12.98 7.79
N THR A 58 30.99 13.15 8.33
CA THR A 58 30.48 12.38 9.48
C THR A 58 29.28 11.57 9.05
N ILE A 59 29.40 10.25 9.14
CA ILE A 59 28.39 9.28 8.70
C ILE A 59 28.02 8.35 9.85
N ALA A 60 26.82 7.80 9.83
CA ALA A 60 26.39 6.77 10.79
C ALA A 60 25.53 5.72 10.09
N GLY A 61 25.72 4.47 10.50
CA GLY A 61 24.95 3.38 9.92
C GLY A 61 25.22 2.04 10.59
N ARG A 62 24.51 1.02 10.10
CA ARG A 62 24.65 -0.36 10.58
C ARG A 62 25.79 -1.06 9.88
N ILE A 63 26.67 -1.71 10.64
CA ILE A 63 27.76 -2.53 10.09
C ILE A 63 27.15 -3.76 9.40
N MET A 64 27.42 -3.90 8.10
CA MET A 64 26.93 -5.02 7.27
C MET A 64 28.04 -5.99 6.85
N PHE A 65 29.30 -5.56 6.99
CA PHE A 65 30.47 -6.36 6.65
C PHE A 65 31.68 -5.87 7.43
N ILE A 66 32.54 -6.79 7.87
CA ILE A 66 33.84 -6.49 8.52
C ILE A 66 34.93 -7.42 7.94
N ARG A 67 36.01 -6.82 7.51
CA ARG A 67 37.25 -7.54 7.11
C ARG A 67 38.42 -7.03 7.95
N LYS A 68 38.83 -7.81 8.94
CA LYS A 68 39.94 -7.48 9.83
C LYS A 68 41.27 -7.91 9.20
N MET A 69 42.28 -7.02 9.16
CA MET A 69 43.62 -7.25 8.56
C MET A 69 44.71 -6.79 9.53
N GLY A 70 44.72 -7.29 10.76
CA GLY A 70 45.74 -6.95 11.77
C GLY A 70 45.58 -5.51 12.31
N LYS A 71 46.47 -4.58 11.89
CA LYS A 71 46.51 -3.18 12.34
C LYS A 71 45.55 -2.26 11.54
N ALA A 72 44.86 -2.78 10.55
CA ALA A 72 43.90 -2.07 9.74
C ALA A 72 42.69 -2.97 9.47
N SER A 73 41.56 -2.39 9.08
CA SER A 73 40.35 -3.12 8.73
C SER A 73 39.55 -2.34 7.72
N PHE A 74 38.78 -3.07 6.92
CA PHE A 74 37.66 -2.51 6.15
C PHE A 74 36.35 -3.00 6.72
N PHE A 75 35.37 -2.14 6.76
CA PHE A 75 34.01 -2.50 7.06
C PHE A 75 33.04 -1.67 6.21
N SER A 76 31.81 -2.13 6.06
CA SER A 76 30.77 -1.34 5.40
C SER A 76 29.67 -1.02 6.38
N ILE A 77 29.19 0.21 6.33
CA ILE A 77 27.98 0.64 7.04
C ILE A 77 26.84 0.85 6.04
N GLN A 78 25.63 0.56 6.48
CA GLN A 78 24.40 0.78 5.73
C GLN A 78 23.57 1.83 6.44
N ASP A 79 23.17 2.86 5.70
CA ASP A 79 22.21 3.86 6.15
C ASP A 79 20.90 3.78 5.34
N LYS A 80 20.06 4.83 5.39
CA LYS A 80 18.80 4.87 4.65
C LYS A 80 18.98 4.88 3.14
N THR A 81 20.13 5.39 2.63
CA THR A 81 20.38 5.64 1.21
C THR A 81 21.29 4.60 0.56
N GLY A 82 21.97 3.77 1.35
CA GLY A 82 22.80 2.72 0.81
C GLY A 82 23.95 2.28 1.73
N LYS A 83 24.99 1.73 1.14
CA LYS A 83 26.18 1.22 1.85
C LYS A 83 27.38 2.08 1.53
N MET A 84 28.21 2.37 2.55
CA MET A 84 29.48 3.08 2.41
C MET A 84 30.60 2.23 3.00
N GLN A 85 31.69 2.08 2.25
CA GLN A 85 32.91 1.42 2.75
C GLN A 85 33.64 2.38 3.68
N VAL A 86 34.19 1.82 4.76
CA VAL A 86 35.03 2.53 5.73
C VAL A 86 36.37 1.79 5.90
N TYR A 87 37.42 2.53 5.87
CA TYR A 87 38.77 2.06 6.25
C TYR A 87 39.15 2.61 7.63
N ILE A 88 39.55 1.75 8.55
CA ILE A 88 40.02 2.14 9.88
C ILE A 88 41.40 1.52 10.15
N SER A 89 42.36 2.28 10.66
CA SER A 89 43.63 1.79 11.06
C SER A 89 44.04 2.31 12.45
N ILE A 90 44.86 1.53 13.15
CA ILE A 90 45.38 1.91 14.47
C ILE A 90 46.21 3.18 14.41
N ASN A 91 46.85 3.44 13.26
CA ASN A 91 47.68 4.64 13.05
C ASN A 91 46.86 5.91 12.92
N ASP A 92 45.60 5.80 12.41
CA ASP A 92 44.73 6.96 12.19
C ASP A 92 43.86 7.26 13.43
N VAL A 93 43.38 6.24 14.15
CA VAL A 93 42.41 6.42 15.26
C VAL A 93 43.01 6.19 16.66
N GLY A 94 44.23 5.68 16.74
CA GLY A 94 44.89 5.30 18.01
C GLY A 94 44.47 3.91 18.52
N GLU A 95 45.23 3.41 19.50
CA GLU A 95 45.08 2.05 20.00
C GLU A 95 43.75 1.81 20.72
N ASP A 96 43.36 2.72 21.60
CA ASP A 96 42.14 2.59 22.39
C ASP A 96 40.89 2.55 21.53
N THR A 97 40.78 3.47 20.56
CA THR A 97 39.68 3.51 19.60
C THR A 97 39.68 2.27 18.70
N TYR A 98 40.84 1.80 18.26
CA TYR A 98 40.91 0.59 17.47
C TYR A 98 40.54 -0.66 18.27
N ASN A 99 40.84 -0.71 19.57
CA ASN A 99 40.44 -1.79 20.47
C ASN A 99 38.91 -1.75 20.69
N LEU A 100 38.31 -0.57 20.81
CA LEU A 100 36.85 -0.41 20.82
C LEU A 100 36.23 -0.97 19.53
N PHE A 101 36.76 -0.62 18.34
CA PHE A 101 36.31 -1.17 17.07
C PHE A 101 36.44 -2.70 17.01
N LYS A 102 37.44 -3.32 17.64
CA LYS A 102 37.57 -4.79 17.67
C LYS A 102 36.42 -5.49 18.39
N THR A 103 35.68 -4.80 19.29
CA THR A 103 34.49 -5.32 19.95
C THR A 103 33.26 -5.32 19.03
N ALA A 104 33.33 -4.58 17.91
CA ALA A 104 32.21 -4.47 16.98
C ALA A 104 31.93 -5.79 16.25
N ASP A 105 30.63 -6.01 16.03
CA ASP A 105 30.08 -7.14 15.27
C ASP A 105 29.21 -6.63 14.10
N ILE A 106 28.99 -7.49 13.13
CA ILE A 106 27.97 -7.25 12.09
C ILE A 106 26.61 -7.04 12.75
N GLY A 107 25.92 -5.97 12.36
CA GLY A 107 24.66 -5.54 12.95
C GLY A 107 24.77 -4.37 13.92
N ASP A 108 25.96 -4.07 14.46
CA ASP A 108 26.16 -2.90 15.33
C ASP A 108 25.92 -1.59 14.54
N ILE A 109 25.49 -0.54 15.22
CA ILE A 109 25.35 0.79 14.66
C ILE A 109 26.51 1.64 15.14
N VAL A 110 27.16 2.32 14.21
CA VAL A 110 28.37 3.11 14.50
C VAL A 110 28.34 4.45 13.80
N GLY A 111 29.06 5.41 14.37
CA GLY A 111 29.38 6.70 13.76
C GLY A 111 30.85 6.76 13.35
N VAL A 112 31.13 7.42 12.27
CA VAL A 112 32.50 7.60 11.71
C VAL A 112 32.66 9.02 11.22
N THR A 113 33.69 9.70 11.71
CA THR A 113 34.16 10.95 11.14
C THR A 113 35.49 10.70 10.40
N GLY A 114 35.62 11.15 9.17
CA GLY A 114 36.81 10.90 8.38
C GLY A 114 36.89 11.67 7.09
N LYS A 115 37.93 11.41 6.30
CA LYS A 115 38.14 11.94 4.96
C LYS A 115 37.67 10.95 3.89
N VAL A 116 37.14 11.44 2.79
CA VAL A 116 36.78 10.57 1.66
C VAL A 116 38.03 10.25 0.86
N MET A 117 38.17 8.99 0.47
CA MET A 117 39.30 8.50 -0.37
C MET A 117 38.77 7.49 -1.40
N LYS A 118 39.57 7.21 -2.44
CA LYS A 118 39.38 6.04 -3.31
C LYS A 118 40.45 5.00 -2.98
N THR A 119 40.06 3.73 -2.88
CA THR A 119 41.01 2.61 -2.75
C THR A 119 41.78 2.40 -4.05
N LYS A 120 42.85 1.58 -4.02
CA LYS A 120 43.59 1.18 -5.24
C LYS A 120 42.74 0.54 -6.33
N THR A 121 41.59 -0.02 -5.95
CA THR A 121 40.61 -0.62 -6.87
C THR A 121 39.51 0.38 -7.31
N GLY A 122 39.60 1.64 -6.91
CA GLY A 122 38.64 2.69 -7.27
C GLY A 122 37.41 2.79 -6.36
N GLU A 123 37.30 1.99 -5.29
CA GLU A 123 36.15 2.02 -4.37
C GLU A 123 36.18 3.28 -3.51
N LEU A 124 35.06 4.04 -3.54
CA LEU A 124 34.87 5.22 -2.70
C LEU A 124 34.72 4.81 -1.23
N THR A 125 35.55 5.35 -0.36
CA THR A 125 35.76 4.87 0.99
C THR A 125 35.92 6.05 1.95
N VAL A 126 35.40 5.97 3.17
CA VAL A 126 35.67 6.93 4.23
C VAL A 126 36.87 6.42 5.04
N LYS A 127 37.97 7.14 5.04
CA LYS A 127 39.11 6.92 5.93
C LYS A 127 38.76 7.44 7.32
N CYS A 128 38.56 6.52 8.26
CA CYS A 128 38.12 6.82 9.61
C CYS A 128 39.21 7.53 10.40
N LEU A 129 38.90 8.69 10.94
CA LEU A 129 39.72 9.46 11.90
C LEU A 129 39.17 9.41 13.30
N GLU A 130 37.82 9.35 13.42
CA GLU A 130 37.13 9.20 14.69
C GLU A 130 36.06 8.10 14.56
N TYR A 131 35.99 7.19 15.52
CA TYR A 131 35.03 6.09 15.57
C TYR A 131 34.22 6.18 16.85
N THR A 132 32.90 6.13 16.72
CA THR A 132 31.95 6.11 17.82
C THR A 132 31.10 4.85 17.75
N HIS A 133 31.10 4.06 18.83
CA HIS A 133 30.18 2.94 18.96
C HIS A 133 28.83 3.48 19.46
N LEU A 134 27.77 3.38 18.63
CA LEU A 134 26.46 3.95 18.94
C LEU A 134 25.51 2.91 19.53
N VAL A 135 25.40 1.71 18.95
CA VAL A 135 24.52 0.66 19.43
C VAL A 135 25.11 -0.71 19.23
N LYS A 136 25.24 -1.48 20.32
CA LYS A 136 25.60 -2.90 20.27
C LYS A 136 24.39 -3.76 19.92
N ALA A 137 24.41 -4.40 18.77
CA ALA A 137 23.40 -5.37 18.36
C ALA A 137 23.58 -6.69 19.13
N LEU A 138 22.65 -7.01 20.01
CA LEU A 138 22.76 -8.22 20.84
C LEU A 138 22.35 -9.49 20.08
N ARG A 139 21.58 -9.38 19.01
CA ARG A 139 21.21 -10.51 18.16
C ARG A 139 22.00 -10.48 16.85
N PRO A 140 22.58 -11.62 16.41
CA PRO A 140 23.19 -11.69 15.09
C PRO A 140 22.15 -11.49 13.99
N LEU A 141 22.55 -10.84 12.90
CA LEU A 141 21.73 -10.83 11.69
C LEU A 141 21.76 -12.24 11.05
N PRO A 142 20.71 -12.64 10.32
CA PRO A 142 20.70 -13.87 9.54
C PRO A 142 21.92 -13.91 8.58
N GLU A 143 22.41 -15.12 8.30
CA GLU A 143 23.56 -15.28 7.39
C GLU A 143 23.22 -14.74 6.00
N LYS A 144 24.17 -14.00 5.41
CA LYS A 144 23.99 -13.28 4.15
C LYS A 144 23.65 -14.19 2.96
N PHE A 145 24.09 -15.44 2.99
CA PHE A 145 23.86 -16.42 1.92
C PHE A 145 22.51 -17.14 2.01
N HIS A 146 21.90 -17.16 3.17
CA HIS A 146 20.60 -17.79 3.38
C HIS A 146 19.49 -16.78 3.72
N GLY A 147 19.86 -15.53 4.07
CA GLY A 147 18.95 -14.40 4.34
C GLY A 147 17.72 -14.79 5.15
N LEU A 148 16.74 -13.91 5.22
CA LEU A 148 15.37 -14.32 5.50
C LEU A 148 14.73 -14.77 4.19
N THR A 149 14.99 -16.03 3.78
CA THR A 149 14.41 -16.64 2.57
C THR A 149 12.98 -17.10 2.83
N ASP A 150 12.65 -17.42 4.06
CA ASP A 150 11.29 -17.73 4.47
C ASP A 150 10.44 -16.43 4.42
N ILE A 151 9.49 -16.41 3.50
CA ILE A 151 8.61 -15.27 3.23
C ILE A 151 7.78 -14.94 4.47
N GLU A 152 7.31 -15.94 5.23
CA GLU A 152 6.53 -15.72 6.44
C GLU A 152 7.38 -15.04 7.54
N GLU A 153 8.64 -15.48 7.72
CA GLU A 153 9.57 -14.83 8.64
C GLU A 153 9.89 -13.38 8.23
N ARG A 154 9.95 -13.08 6.95
CA ARG A 154 10.11 -11.69 6.45
C ARG A 154 8.97 -10.80 6.88
N TYR A 155 7.73 -11.27 6.81
CA TYR A 155 6.56 -10.50 7.26
C TYR A 155 6.53 -10.35 8.79
N ARG A 156 6.82 -11.42 9.53
CA ARG A 156 6.82 -11.39 11.00
C ARG A 156 7.95 -10.57 11.60
N ARG A 157 9.11 -10.56 10.93
CA ARG A 157 10.31 -9.80 11.34
C ARG A 157 10.64 -8.72 10.33
N ARG A 158 9.68 -7.93 9.95
CA ARG A 158 9.85 -6.88 8.94
C ARG A 158 11.06 -5.98 9.22
N TYR A 159 11.35 -5.67 10.47
CA TYR A 159 12.52 -4.89 10.86
C TYR A 159 13.86 -5.58 10.49
N VAL A 160 13.92 -6.91 10.47
CA VAL A 160 15.10 -7.65 9.97
C VAL A 160 15.08 -7.71 8.45
N ASP A 161 13.91 -7.95 7.86
CA ASP A 161 13.69 -7.94 6.41
C ASP A 161 14.18 -6.62 5.78
N LEU A 162 13.81 -5.48 6.36
CA LEU A 162 14.25 -4.14 5.93
C LEU A 162 15.77 -3.90 6.07
N ILE A 163 16.45 -4.62 6.97
CA ILE A 163 17.91 -4.58 7.09
C ILE A 163 18.57 -5.40 5.98
N MET A 164 18.02 -6.58 5.67
CA MET A 164 18.66 -7.60 4.84
C MET A 164 18.30 -7.52 3.36
N ASN A 165 17.04 -7.15 3.05
CA ASN A 165 16.46 -7.19 1.71
C ASN A 165 16.25 -5.78 1.15
N GLU A 166 16.99 -5.43 0.12
CA GLU A 166 16.91 -4.11 -0.54
C GLU A 166 15.55 -3.89 -1.20
N ASP A 167 14.92 -4.93 -1.77
CA ASP A 167 13.60 -4.82 -2.41
C ASP A 167 12.52 -4.46 -1.41
N SER A 168 12.49 -5.12 -0.24
CA SER A 168 11.55 -4.77 0.84
C SER A 168 11.74 -3.34 1.32
N LYS A 169 13.01 -2.92 1.44
CA LYS A 169 13.35 -1.55 1.81
C LYS A 169 12.89 -0.56 0.74
N LYS A 170 13.14 -0.85 -0.53
CA LYS A 170 12.70 -0.03 -1.66
C LYS A 170 11.17 0.15 -1.67
N THR A 171 10.42 -0.94 -1.55
CA THR A 171 8.95 -0.92 -1.47
C THR A 171 8.46 -0.06 -0.30
N ALA A 172 9.07 -0.21 0.89
CA ALA A 172 8.73 0.56 2.08
C ALA A 172 8.92 2.08 1.90
N PHE A 173 9.93 2.50 1.10
CA PHE A 173 10.16 3.92 0.79
C PHE A 173 9.33 4.42 -0.40
N LEU A 174 8.94 3.55 -1.33
CA LEU A 174 8.14 3.92 -2.50
C LEU A 174 6.68 4.20 -2.12
N ARG A 175 6.08 3.36 -1.24
CA ARG A 175 4.68 3.55 -0.81
C ARG A 175 4.36 4.98 -0.36
N PRO A 176 5.08 5.62 0.60
CA PRO A 176 4.78 7.00 0.99
C PRO A 176 5.04 8.01 -0.13
N ARG A 177 5.91 7.74 -1.09
CA ARG A 177 6.12 8.60 -2.26
C ARG A 177 4.93 8.52 -3.22
N ILE A 178 4.38 7.32 -3.42
CA ILE A 178 3.16 7.11 -4.22
C ILE A 178 2.00 7.87 -3.58
N ILE A 179 1.77 7.69 -2.28
CA ILE A 179 0.69 8.40 -1.56
C ILE A 179 0.86 9.93 -1.66
N ARG A 180 2.08 10.43 -1.51
CA ARG A 180 2.34 11.87 -1.66
C ARG A 180 2.07 12.36 -3.08
N CYS A 181 2.38 11.57 -4.10
CA CYS A 181 2.07 11.89 -5.49
C CYS A 181 0.55 11.95 -5.72
N ILE A 182 -0.21 11.00 -5.15
CA ILE A 182 -1.68 11.02 -5.17
C ILE A 182 -2.21 12.29 -4.51
N GLN A 183 -1.77 12.62 -3.29
CA GLN A 183 -2.18 13.84 -2.58
C GLN A 183 -1.91 15.10 -3.41
N ASN A 184 -0.70 15.24 -3.96
CA ASN A 184 -0.35 16.38 -4.82
C ASN A 184 -1.22 16.47 -6.08
N TYR A 185 -1.58 15.32 -6.68
CA TYR A 185 -2.46 15.25 -7.84
C TYR A 185 -3.88 15.72 -7.49
N MET A 186 -4.43 15.22 -6.37
CA MET A 186 -5.76 15.60 -5.90
C MET A 186 -5.83 17.07 -5.50
N ASP A 187 -4.83 17.56 -4.76
CA ASP A 187 -4.70 19.00 -4.42
C ASP A 187 -4.63 19.89 -5.68
N GLY A 188 -3.89 19.41 -6.71
CA GLY A 188 -3.80 20.09 -8.02
C GLY A 188 -5.12 20.18 -8.79
N LEU A 189 -6.05 19.26 -8.52
CA LEU A 189 -7.42 19.27 -9.06
C LEU A 189 -8.40 20.08 -8.18
N GLY A 190 -7.95 20.62 -7.04
CA GLY A 190 -8.76 21.42 -6.12
C GLY A 190 -9.57 20.61 -5.10
N PHE A 191 -9.24 19.35 -4.90
CA PHE A 191 -9.84 18.55 -3.82
C PHE A 191 -9.29 18.95 -2.46
N VAL A 192 -10.11 18.76 -1.42
CA VAL A 192 -9.73 18.96 -0.02
C VAL A 192 -9.61 17.59 0.66
N GLU A 193 -8.44 17.29 1.24
CA GLU A 193 -8.27 16.10 2.08
C GLU A 193 -9.01 16.31 3.41
N VAL A 194 -9.81 15.33 3.79
CA VAL A 194 -10.60 15.37 5.03
C VAL A 194 -10.40 14.09 5.83
N GLU A 195 -10.81 14.11 7.09
CA GLU A 195 -10.83 12.95 7.97
C GLU A 195 -12.25 12.73 8.49
N THR A 196 -12.76 11.50 8.38
CA THR A 196 -14.06 11.10 8.90
C THR A 196 -13.91 10.04 10.00
N PRO A 197 -14.93 9.80 10.85
CA PRO A 197 -14.81 8.90 11.98
C PRO A 197 -14.47 7.46 11.58
N VAL A 198 -13.50 6.85 12.27
CA VAL A 198 -13.19 5.42 12.18
C VAL A 198 -14.22 4.57 12.91
N LEU A 199 -14.76 5.08 14.03
CA LEU A 199 -15.79 4.41 14.82
C LEU A 199 -17.17 4.87 14.34
N THR A 200 -18.05 3.91 14.05
CA THR A 200 -19.43 4.16 13.60
C THR A 200 -20.42 3.31 14.39
N THR A 201 -21.66 3.77 14.45
CA THR A 201 -22.77 3.02 15.06
C THR A 201 -23.61 2.27 14.02
N LEU A 202 -23.38 2.54 12.72
CA LEU A 202 -24.07 1.90 11.60
C LEU A 202 -23.05 1.35 10.60
N LEU A 203 -23.40 0.24 9.96
CA LEU A 203 -22.62 -0.40 8.91
C LEU A 203 -23.21 -0.01 7.56
N THR A 204 -22.44 0.80 6.80
CA THR A 204 -22.91 1.36 5.54
C THR A 204 -21.75 1.60 4.58
N GLY A 205 -22.03 1.68 3.29
CA GLY A 205 -21.09 2.06 2.23
C GLY A 205 -20.30 0.89 1.61
N ALA A 206 -20.42 -0.32 2.12
CA ALA A 206 -19.82 -1.52 1.51
C ALA A 206 -20.53 -2.78 2.00
N SER A 207 -20.41 -3.87 1.25
CA SER A 207 -20.83 -5.22 1.69
C SER A 207 -19.64 -5.92 2.31
N ALA A 208 -19.55 -5.95 3.65
CA ALA A 208 -18.44 -6.56 4.39
C ALA A 208 -18.79 -6.83 5.85
N ARG A 209 -18.14 -7.83 6.44
CA ARG A 209 -18.28 -8.11 7.87
C ARG A 209 -17.45 -7.14 8.72
N PRO A 210 -18.04 -6.52 9.78
CA PRO A 210 -17.34 -5.53 10.59
C PRO A 210 -16.50 -6.15 11.71
N PHE A 211 -15.56 -5.35 12.24
CA PHE A 211 -15.03 -5.52 13.59
C PHE A 211 -15.90 -4.74 14.58
N CYS A 212 -16.34 -5.39 15.65
CA CYS A 212 -17.16 -4.81 16.69
C CYS A 212 -16.31 -4.35 17.86
N THR A 213 -16.70 -3.25 18.52
CA THR A 213 -16.10 -2.74 19.74
C THR A 213 -17.17 -2.14 20.65
N HIS A 214 -16.81 -1.77 21.89
CA HIS A 214 -17.73 -1.22 22.88
C HIS A 214 -17.19 0.10 23.47
N HIS A 215 -18.02 1.15 23.47
CA HIS A 215 -17.70 2.43 24.08
C HIS A 215 -18.14 2.44 25.55
N ASN A 216 -17.21 2.11 26.46
CA ASN A 216 -17.52 1.90 27.89
C ASN A 216 -18.26 3.06 28.57
N ALA A 217 -17.91 4.31 28.23
CA ALA A 217 -18.52 5.48 28.91
C ALA A 217 -19.97 5.76 28.48
N GLN A 218 -20.37 5.30 27.30
CA GLN A 218 -21.71 5.48 26.77
C GLN A 218 -22.54 4.20 26.78
N ASP A 219 -21.92 3.08 27.18
CA ASP A 219 -22.53 1.73 27.11
C ASP A 219 -23.13 1.45 25.73
N LEU A 220 -22.29 1.68 24.67
CA LEU A 220 -22.71 1.66 23.26
C LEU A 220 -21.82 0.75 22.45
N ASP A 221 -22.40 -0.20 21.75
CA ASP A 221 -21.70 -1.01 20.77
C ASP A 221 -21.44 -0.19 19.50
N MET A 222 -20.23 -0.29 19.00
CA MET A 222 -19.76 0.42 17.82
C MET A 222 -18.99 -0.53 16.88
N TYR A 223 -18.78 -0.08 15.67
CA TYR A 223 -18.04 -0.81 14.64
C TYR A 223 -16.85 -0.01 14.17
N LEU A 224 -15.82 -0.69 13.69
CA LEU A 224 -14.80 -0.07 12.86
C LEU A 224 -15.35 0.06 11.43
N ARG A 225 -15.19 1.22 10.81
CA ARG A 225 -15.73 1.53 9.47
C ARG A 225 -15.25 0.53 8.42
N ILE A 226 -16.12 0.18 7.50
CA ILE A 226 -15.86 -0.72 6.36
C ILE A 226 -15.68 0.04 5.03
N ALA A 227 -16.04 1.33 4.99
CA ALA A 227 -15.94 2.26 3.86
C ALA A 227 -15.88 3.71 4.37
N LEU A 228 -15.58 4.65 3.46
CA LEU A 228 -15.50 6.10 3.72
C LEU A 228 -16.71 6.86 3.14
N GLU A 229 -17.51 6.24 2.30
CA GLU A 229 -18.47 6.77 1.36
C GLU A 229 -19.52 7.74 1.97
N LEU A 230 -20.35 7.25 2.87
CA LEU A 230 -21.51 8.06 3.31
C LEU A 230 -21.12 9.32 4.10
N PRO A 231 -20.09 9.32 4.96
CA PRO A 231 -19.59 10.56 5.55
C PRO A 231 -19.11 11.59 4.51
N LEU A 232 -18.41 11.15 3.46
CA LEU A 232 -17.92 12.05 2.41
C LEU A 232 -19.05 12.62 1.55
N LYS A 233 -20.07 11.83 1.23
CA LYS A 233 -21.29 12.33 0.55
C LYS A 233 -22.03 13.38 1.37
N ARG A 234 -22.08 13.23 2.70
CA ARG A 234 -22.66 14.27 3.58
C ARG A 234 -21.89 15.60 3.52
N LEU A 235 -20.56 15.54 3.27
CA LEU A 235 -19.77 16.76 3.05
C LEU A 235 -20.14 17.46 1.73
N LEU A 236 -20.48 16.71 0.67
CA LEU A 236 -21.04 17.30 -0.55
C LEU A 236 -22.35 18.04 -0.29
N VAL A 237 -23.26 17.45 0.50
CA VAL A 237 -24.49 18.13 0.94
C VAL A 237 -24.15 19.42 1.71
N GLY A 238 -23.10 19.39 2.53
CA GLY A 238 -22.60 20.54 3.28
C GLY A 238 -21.90 21.60 2.43
N GLY A 239 -21.78 21.41 1.10
CA GLY A 239 -21.18 22.37 0.16
C GLY A 239 -19.67 22.22 -0.03
N MET A 240 -19.05 21.15 0.43
CA MET A 240 -17.65 20.82 0.10
C MET A 240 -17.62 20.10 -1.25
N GLU A 241 -17.50 20.86 -2.34
CA GLU A 241 -17.73 20.38 -3.71
C GLU A 241 -16.70 19.34 -4.22
N ALA A 242 -15.51 19.28 -3.63
CA ALA A 242 -14.46 18.34 -3.98
C ALA A 242 -13.72 17.88 -2.73
N VAL A 243 -13.94 16.62 -2.32
CA VAL A 243 -13.36 16.05 -1.09
C VAL A 243 -12.76 14.69 -1.35
N TYR A 244 -11.71 14.34 -0.61
CA TYR A 244 -11.18 12.98 -0.57
C TYR A 244 -10.63 12.65 0.82
N GLU A 245 -10.57 11.36 1.12
CA GLU A 245 -9.93 10.82 2.31
C GLU A 245 -9.05 9.63 1.92
N ILE A 246 -7.80 9.59 2.42
CA ILE A 246 -6.97 8.39 2.38
C ILE A 246 -6.98 7.80 3.79
N GLY A 247 -7.73 6.73 3.99
CA GLY A 247 -7.99 6.20 5.32
C GLY A 247 -7.86 4.69 5.43
N ARG A 248 -7.78 4.21 6.68
CA ARG A 248 -7.91 2.79 6.99
C ARG A 248 -9.37 2.40 7.04
N VAL A 249 -9.66 1.27 6.40
CA VAL A 249 -10.94 0.57 6.51
C VAL A 249 -10.70 -0.85 7.01
N PHE A 250 -11.73 -1.46 7.60
CA PHE A 250 -11.59 -2.68 8.38
C PHE A 250 -12.67 -3.67 7.98
N ARG A 251 -12.28 -4.82 7.41
CA ARG A 251 -13.20 -5.90 7.03
C ARG A 251 -12.78 -7.19 7.70
N ASN A 252 -13.67 -7.77 8.50
CA ASN A 252 -13.42 -8.98 9.29
C ASN A 252 -13.59 -10.24 8.44
N GLU A 253 -12.73 -10.36 7.45
CA GLU A 253 -12.73 -11.40 6.44
C GLU A 253 -11.44 -12.21 6.46
N GLY A 254 -11.29 -13.12 5.49
CA GLY A 254 -10.10 -13.95 5.33
C GLY A 254 -8.83 -13.16 5.01
N MET A 255 -7.67 -13.76 5.28
CA MET A 255 -6.36 -13.20 4.96
C MET A 255 -5.66 -14.06 3.91
N ASP A 256 -5.31 -13.46 2.78
CA ASP A 256 -4.56 -14.11 1.71
C ASP A 256 -3.47 -13.18 1.13
N THR A 257 -3.05 -13.42 -0.10
CA THR A 257 -2.08 -12.56 -0.80
C THR A 257 -2.68 -11.26 -1.31
N ARG A 258 -4.00 -11.11 -1.29
CA ARG A 258 -4.76 -9.97 -1.83
C ARG A 258 -5.53 -9.20 -0.76
N HIS A 259 -5.88 -9.87 0.35
CA HIS A 259 -6.73 -9.35 1.41
C HIS A 259 -6.01 -9.31 2.76
N ASN A 260 -6.16 -8.20 3.45
CA ASN A 260 -5.73 -8.00 4.83
C ASN A 260 -6.91 -7.38 5.60
N PRO A 261 -7.18 -7.77 6.85
CA PRO A 261 -8.35 -7.31 7.60
C PRO A 261 -8.45 -5.80 7.79
N GLU A 262 -7.33 -5.11 7.74
CA GLU A 262 -7.21 -3.66 7.66
C GLU A 262 -6.38 -3.29 6.43
N PHE A 263 -6.86 -2.35 5.65
CA PHE A 263 -6.19 -1.87 4.44
C PHE A 263 -6.42 -0.38 4.23
N THR A 264 -5.67 0.22 3.31
CA THR A 264 -5.80 1.63 2.99
C THR A 264 -6.63 1.80 1.72
N GLU A 265 -7.67 2.60 1.82
CA GLU A 265 -8.53 3.02 0.72
C GLU A 265 -8.44 4.54 0.56
N MET A 266 -8.60 5.03 -0.65
CA MET A 266 -8.89 6.42 -0.92
C MET A 266 -10.26 6.50 -1.55
N GLU A 267 -11.14 7.32 -0.98
CA GLU A 267 -12.38 7.69 -1.66
C GLU A 267 -12.39 9.20 -1.95
N ALA A 268 -12.91 9.56 -3.12
CA ALA A 268 -12.99 10.93 -3.60
C ALA A 268 -14.34 11.21 -4.25
N TYR A 269 -14.90 12.38 -3.96
CA TYR A 269 -16.20 12.80 -4.45
C TYR A 269 -16.11 14.21 -5.02
N LEU A 270 -16.64 14.40 -6.23
CA LEU A 270 -16.62 15.67 -6.97
C LEU A 270 -18.03 16.07 -7.42
N ALA A 271 -18.53 17.17 -6.88
CA ALA A 271 -19.78 17.77 -7.30
C ALA A 271 -19.72 18.20 -8.76
N TYR A 272 -20.86 18.12 -9.44
CA TYR A 272 -21.04 18.46 -10.86
C TYR A 272 -20.20 17.63 -11.83
N SER A 273 -19.72 16.47 -11.36
CA SER A 273 -19.02 15.46 -12.16
C SER A 273 -19.92 14.23 -12.39
N ASN A 274 -19.42 13.30 -13.17
CA ASN A 274 -20.08 12.05 -13.53
C ASN A 274 -19.05 10.93 -13.75
N LEU A 275 -19.51 9.79 -14.23
CA LEU A 275 -18.70 8.61 -14.53
C LEU A 275 -17.49 8.90 -15.42
N ASP A 276 -17.66 9.67 -16.50
CA ASP A 276 -16.56 9.99 -17.43
C ASP A 276 -15.49 10.84 -16.75
N GLY A 277 -15.90 11.81 -15.94
CA GLY A 277 -14.97 12.62 -15.17
C GLY A 277 -14.13 11.78 -14.19
N MET A 278 -14.72 10.76 -13.59
CA MET A 278 -14.00 9.82 -12.71
C MET A 278 -13.02 8.93 -13.51
N MET A 279 -13.38 8.48 -14.73
CA MET A 279 -12.47 7.75 -15.61
C MET A 279 -11.24 8.58 -15.99
N ASP A 280 -11.44 9.83 -16.41
CA ASP A 280 -10.37 10.73 -16.82
C ASP A 280 -9.43 11.08 -15.64
N MET A 281 -10.00 11.33 -14.45
CA MET A 281 -9.23 11.57 -13.23
C MET A 281 -8.39 10.34 -12.85
N THR A 282 -8.96 9.15 -12.95
CA THR A 282 -8.28 7.89 -12.64
C THR A 282 -7.10 7.63 -13.56
N GLU A 283 -7.32 7.71 -14.87
CA GLU A 283 -6.26 7.53 -15.87
C GLU A 283 -5.14 8.55 -15.67
N GLY A 284 -5.49 9.83 -15.45
CA GLY A 284 -4.54 10.90 -15.18
C GLY A 284 -3.72 10.67 -13.90
N MET A 285 -4.34 10.19 -12.82
CA MET A 285 -3.65 9.89 -11.55
C MET A 285 -2.62 8.77 -11.71
N PHE A 286 -3.00 7.63 -12.31
CA PHE A 286 -2.08 6.52 -12.52
C PHE A 286 -0.91 6.90 -13.43
N GLN A 287 -1.17 7.62 -14.51
CA GLN A 287 -0.13 8.12 -15.40
C GLN A 287 0.80 9.11 -14.72
N THR A 288 0.29 9.97 -13.84
CA THR A 288 1.10 10.92 -13.05
C THR A 288 2.03 10.18 -12.09
N ILE A 289 1.53 9.18 -11.37
CA ILE A 289 2.37 8.33 -10.51
C ILE A 289 3.48 7.65 -11.32
N ALA A 290 3.12 7.05 -12.47
CA ALA A 290 4.06 6.37 -13.34
C ALA A 290 5.20 7.29 -13.82
N ARG A 291 4.87 8.51 -14.25
CA ARG A 291 5.85 9.49 -14.74
C ARG A 291 6.68 10.10 -13.61
N GLU A 292 6.05 10.61 -12.55
CA GLU A 292 6.74 11.40 -11.53
C GLU A 292 7.52 10.56 -10.53
N VAL A 293 7.00 9.39 -10.14
CA VAL A 293 7.64 8.54 -9.15
C VAL A 293 8.61 7.55 -9.80
N PHE A 294 8.28 7.03 -10.99
CA PHE A 294 9.00 5.93 -11.62
C PHE A 294 9.69 6.29 -12.94
N GLY A 295 9.28 7.35 -13.64
CA GLY A 295 9.83 7.75 -14.92
C GLY A 295 9.57 6.74 -16.06
N ARG A 296 8.57 5.87 -15.92
CA ARG A 296 8.21 4.83 -16.90
C ARG A 296 6.71 4.58 -16.88
N MET A 297 6.15 4.07 -18.00
CA MET A 297 4.72 3.78 -18.13
C MET A 297 4.41 2.28 -18.12
N THR A 298 5.43 1.42 -18.14
CA THR A 298 5.26 -0.04 -18.19
C THR A 298 5.76 -0.68 -16.91
N PHE A 299 4.98 -1.63 -16.37
CA PHE A 299 5.24 -2.34 -15.12
C PHE A 299 4.99 -3.83 -15.32
N ASN A 300 5.83 -4.69 -14.70
CA ASN A 300 5.60 -6.13 -14.68
C ASN A 300 4.88 -6.51 -13.37
N TRP A 301 3.66 -6.99 -13.47
CA TRP A 301 2.89 -7.34 -12.28
C TRP A 301 2.11 -8.63 -12.49
N CYS A 302 2.18 -9.53 -11.50
CA CYS A 302 1.54 -10.85 -11.54
C CYS A 302 1.82 -11.61 -12.86
N GLY A 303 3.05 -11.52 -13.36
CA GLY A 303 3.51 -12.20 -14.59
C GLY A 303 3.08 -11.54 -15.90
N ASN A 304 2.43 -10.39 -15.86
CA ASN A 304 1.99 -9.64 -17.04
C ASN A 304 2.73 -8.30 -17.16
N GLU A 305 3.03 -7.91 -18.40
CA GLU A 305 3.47 -6.55 -18.71
C GLU A 305 2.24 -5.65 -18.82
N ILE A 306 2.14 -4.66 -17.92
CA ILE A 306 1.04 -3.69 -17.85
C ILE A 306 1.53 -2.36 -18.41
N ASN A 307 0.87 -1.85 -19.42
CA ASN A 307 1.14 -0.54 -20.02
C ASN A 307 0.08 0.47 -19.57
N LEU A 308 0.51 1.52 -18.88
CA LEU A 308 -0.35 2.60 -18.36
C LEU A 308 -0.51 3.78 -19.34
N GLU A 309 0.06 3.70 -20.55
CA GLU A 309 -0.22 4.71 -21.57
C GLU A 309 -1.69 4.66 -22.02
N GLY A 310 -2.28 5.83 -22.16
CA GLY A 310 -3.69 5.95 -22.56
C GLY A 310 -3.88 6.09 -24.09
N PRO A 311 -5.11 6.15 -24.55
CA PRO A 311 -6.33 6.03 -23.75
C PRO A 311 -6.63 4.57 -23.34
N TRP A 312 -7.12 4.38 -22.12
CA TRP A 312 -7.47 3.05 -21.63
C TRP A 312 -8.78 2.54 -22.24
N LYS A 313 -8.91 1.21 -22.37
CA LYS A 313 -10.12 0.56 -22.90
C LYS A 313 -11.32 0.87 -22.00
N ARG A 314 -12.46 1.26 -22.62
CA ARG A 314 -13.77 1.41 -21.97
C ARG A 314 -14.71 0.41 -22.64
N ILE A 315 -15.32 -0.50 -21.88
CA ILE A 315 -16.22 -1.53 -22.39
C ILE A 315 -17.37 -1.74 -21.41
N SER A 316 -18.59 -1.93 -21.91
CA SER A 316 -19.70 -2.28 -21.02
C SER A 316 -19.62 -3.74 -20.58
N MET A 317 -20.12 -4.02 -19.35
CA MET A 317 -20.14 -5.38 -18.80
C MET A 317 -20.82 -6.37 -19.74
N VAL A 318 -21.97 -6.01 -20.28
CA VAL A 318 -22.74 -6.87 -21.19
C VAL A 318 -22.05 -7.10 -22.55
N GLU A 319 -21.31 -6.11 -23.05
CA GLU A 319 -20.49 -6.28 -24.27
C GLU A 319 -19.28 -7.18 -23.99
N ALA A 320 -18.62 -7.01 -22.87
CA ALA A 320 -17.50 -7.85 -22.47
C ALA A 320 -17.93 -9.32 -22.29
N ILE A 321 -19.08 -9.58 -21.67
CA ILE A 321 -19.65 -10.93 -21.56
C ILE A 321 -19.97 -11.49 -22.95
N LYS A 322 -20.58 -10.67 -23.82
CA LYS A 322 -20.93 -11.09 -25.19
C LYS A 322 -19.69 -11.42 -26.02
N GLU A 323 -18.61 -10.67 -25.88
CA GLU A 323 -17.33 -10.98 -26.57
C GLU A 323 -16.79 -12.36 -26.16
N GLN A 324 -16.93 -12.76 -24.89
CA GLN A 324 -16.39 -14.01 -24.37
C GLN A 324 -17.33 -15.23 -24.56
N THR A 325 -18.64 -15.00 -24.46
CA THR A 325 -19.63 -16.12 -24.37
C THR A 325 -20.57 -16.18 -25.57
N GLY A 326 -20.72 -15.08 -26.33
CA GLY A 326 -21.74 -14.93 -27.37
C GLY A 326 -23.13 -14.59 -26.83
N ILE A 327 -23.33 -14.56 -25.51
CA ILE A 327 -24.61 -14.25 -24.87
C ILE A 327 -24.83 -12.74 -24.82
N ASP A 328 -25.99 -12.28 -25.21
CA ASP A 328 -26.33 -10.87 -25.30
C ASP A 328 -27.37 -10.48 -24.25
N PHE A 329 -26.92 -10.09 -23.06
CA PHE A 329 -27.76 -9.61 -21.95
C PHE A 329 -28.36 -8.21 -22.17
N LYS A 330 -28.01 -7.53 -23.25
CA LYS A 330 -28.66 -6.27 -23.65
C LYS A 330 -30.07 -6.49 -24.19
N LYS A 331 -30.35 -7.71 -24.66
CA LYS A 331 -31.69 -8.10 -25.07
C LYS A 331 -32.65 -8.21 -23.91
N ASP A 332 -33.94 -8.04 -24.18
CA ASP A 332 -34.99 -8.34 -23.21
C ASP A 332 -34.93 -9.83 -22.84
N MET A 333 -34.79 -10.11 -21.56
CA MET A 333 -34.63 -11.45 -21.03
C MET A 333 -35.29 -11.53 -19.65
N SER A 334 -36.11 -12.55 -19.44
CA SER A 334 -36.72 -12.78 -18.11
C SER A 334 -35.69 -13.40 -17.15
N VAL A 335 -35.99 -13.31 -15.84
CA VAL A 335 -35.14 -13.92 -14.81
C VAL A 335 -35.06 -15.44 -15.01
N GLU A 336 -36.15 -16.11 -15.42
CA GLU A 336 -36.20 -17.53 -15.68
C GLU A 336 -35.30 -17.93 -16.87
N GLU A 337 -35.26 -17.11 -17.91
CA GLU A 337 -34.35 -17.30 -19.06
C GLU A 337 -32.89 -17.13 -18.64
N ALA A 338 -32.58 -16.13 -17.82
CA ALA A 338 -31.25 -15.90 -17.29
C ALA A 338 -30.78 -17.05 -16.37
N LEU A 339 -31.65 -17.52 -15.47
CA LEU A 339 -31.39 -18.70 -14.61
C LEU A 339 -31.10 -19.95 -15.43
N LYS A 340 -31.85 -20.18 -16.52
CA LYS A 340 -31.60 -21.30 -17.41
C LYS A 340 -30.25 -21.21 -18.09
N LEU A 341 -29.83 -20.01 -18.54
CA LEU A 341 -28.50 -19.80 -19.07
C LEU A 341 -27.41 -20.06 -18.01
N ALA A 342 -27.61 -19.64 -16.77
CA ALA A 342 -26.68 -19.93 -15.67
C ALA A 342 -26.52 -21.44 -15.45
N GLU A 343 -27.64 -22.21 -15.46
CA GLU A 343 -27.61 -23.68 -15.38
C GLU A 343 -26.87 -24.31 -16.57
N GLU A 344 -27.17 -23.90 -17.80
CA GLU A 344 -26.50 -24.37 -19.02
C GLU A 344 -24.99 -24.10 -19.00
N HIS A 345 -24.56 -23.02 -18.35
CA HIS A 345 -23.18 -22.63 -18.19
C HIS A 345 -22.54 -23.12 -16.87
N HIS A 346 -23.21 -23.95 -16.10
CA HIS A 346 -22.72 -24.49 -14.81
C HIS A 346 -22.29 -23.37 -13.83
N ILE A 347 -23.11 -22.35 -13.70
CA ILE A 347 -22.98 -21.27 -12.72
C ILE A 347 -23.92 -21.58 -11.57
N GLU A 348 -23.37 -21.68 -10.36
CA GLU A 348 -24.16 -21.83 -9.14
C GLU A 348 -24.75 -20.46 -8.79
N VAL A 349 -26.05 -20.41 -8.47
CA VAL A 349 -26.78 -19.20 -8.13
C VAL A 349 -27.43 -19.39 -6.76
N GLU A 350 -27.03 -18.58 -5.79
CA GLU A 350 -27.61 -18.61 -4.45
C GLU A 350 -29.03 -18.01 -4.43
N GLU A 351 -29.77 -18.21 -3.33
CA GLU A 351 -31.19 -17.76 -3.25
C GLU A 351 -31.35 -16.26 -3.38
N HIS A 352 -30.43 -15.48 -2.78
CA HIS A 352 -30.42 -14.02 -2.86
C HIS A 352 -29.91 -13.47 -4.21
N GLU A 353 -29.24 -14.32 -5.01
CA GLU A 353 -28.71 -13.96 -6.33
C GLU A 353 -29.68 -14.22 -7.48
N LYS A 354 -30.89 -14.69 -7.20
CA LYS A 354 -31.89 -15.04 -8.22
C LYS A 354 -32.56 -13.81 -8.82
N SER A 355 -31.76 -12.86 -9.31
CA SER A 355 -32.20 -11.73 -10.10
C SER A 355 -31.44 -11.65 -11.42
N PHE A 356 -31.96 -10.88 -12.39
CA PHE A 356 -31.29 -10.69 -13.67
C PHE A 356 -29.87 -10.13 -13.48
N GLY A 357 -29.72 -9.11 -12.66
CA GLY A 357 -28.45 -8.43 -12.48
C GLY A 357 -27.40 -9.27 -11.77
N HIS A 358 -27.78 -10.05 -10.74
CA HIS A 358 -26.83 -10.96 -10.11
C HIS A 358 -26.32 -12.03 -11.09
N ILE A 359 -27.20 -12.57 -11.94
CA ILE A 359 -26.81 -13.56 -12.95
C ILE A 359 -25.83 -12.95 -13.97
N VAL A 360 -26.08 -11.72 -14.43
CA VAL A 360 -25.14 -10.98 -15.31
C VAL A 360 -23.78 -10.85 -14.65
N ASN A 361 -23.74 -10.50 -13.36
CA ASN A 361 -22.50 -10.39 -12.60
C ASN A 361 -21.74 -11.72 -12.48
N LEU A 362 -22.44 -12.82 -12.19
CA LEU A 362 -21.84 -14.16 -12.13
C LEU A 362 -21.25 -14.61 -13.47
N PHE A 363 -21.87 -14.21 -14.60
CA PHE A 363 -21.29 -14.43 -15.92
C PHE A 363 -20.03 -13.61 -16.13
N PHE A 364 -20.01 -12.35 -15.69
CA PHE A 364 -18.83 -11.50 -15.75
C PHE A 364 -17.68 -12.11 -14.95
N GLU A 365 -17.88 -12.44 -13.67
CA GLU A 365 -16.87 -13.02 -12.79
C GLU A 365 -16.27 -14.30 -13.41
N LYS A 366 -17.11 -15.18 -13.95
CA LYS A 366 -16.67 -16.45 -14.50
C LYS A 366 -15.90 -16.34 -15.82
N TYR A 367 -16.29 -15.45 -16.72
CA TYR A 367 -15.79 -15.47 -18.08
C TYR A 367 -14.95 -14.27 -18.50
N VAL A 368 -15.05 -13.15 -17.79
CA VAL A 368 -14.47 -11.87 -18.22
C VAL A 368 -13.38 -11.38 -17.30
N GLU A 369 -13.61 -11.38 -15.99
CA GLU A 369 -12.75 -10.71 -14.98
C GLU A 369 -11.27 -11.02 -15.18
N GLU A 370 -10.90 -12.30 -15.21
CA GLU A 370 -9.50 -12.74 -15.36
C GLU A 370 -8.88 -12.40 -16.72
N THR A 371 -9.68 -12.04 -17.73
CA THR A 371 -9.20 -11.67 -19.07
C THR A 371 -8.77 -10.21 -19.19
N LEU A 372 -9.16 -9.37 -18.24
CA LEU A 372 -8.91 -7.92 -18.23
C LEU A 372 -7.49 -7.60 -17.76
N ILE A 373 -6.50 -7.89 -18.59
CA ILE A 373 -5.07 -7.76 -18.22
C ILE A 373 -4.60 -6.31 -18.32
N GLN A 374 -4.87 -5.61 -19.44
CA GLN A 374 -4.50 -4.21 -19.58
C GLN A 374 -5.53 -3.30 -18.89
N PRO A 375 -5.16 -2.07 -18.49
CA PRO A 375 -6.09 -1.15 -17.84
C PRO A 375 -7.39 -1.01 -18.63
N THR A 376 -8.50 -1.41 -18.01
CA THR A 376 -9.83 -1.45 -18.65
C THR A 376 -10.88 -0.94 -17.69
N PHE A 377 -11.62 0.08 -18.10
CA PHE A 377 -12.84 0.52 -17.43
C PHE A 377 -14.00 -0.36 -17.88
N LEU A 378 -14.49 -1.20 -16.99
CA LEU A 378 -15.71 -1.99 -17.19
C LEU A 378 -16.88 -1.20 -16.64
N TYR A 379 -17.82 -0.76 -17.49
CA TYR A 379 -18.94 0.07 -17.06
C TYR A 379 -20.31 -0.57 -17.32
N GLY A 380 -21.37 0.02 -16.74
CA GLY A 380 -22.75 -0.42 -16.96
C GLY A 380 -23.08 -1.67 -16.15
N HIS A 381 -22.83 -1.63 -14.86
CA HIS A 381 -23.18 -2.70 -13.92
C HIS A 381 -24.69 -2.79 -13.73
N PRO A 382 -25.24 -3.98 -13.40
CA PRO A 382 -26.65 -4.12 -13.06
C PRO A 382 -27.05 -3.34 -11.82
N ILE A 383 -28.31 -2.93 -11.80
CA ILE A 383 -28.88 -2.10 -10.74
C ILE A 383 -28.97 -2.84 -9.40
N GLU A 384 -29.20 -4.14 -9.42
CA GLU A 384 -29.38 -4.99 -8.25
C GLU A 384 -28.12 -5.05 -7.38
N ILE A 385 -26.94 -4.98 -8.00
CA ILE A 385 -25.66 -5.02 -7.30
C ILE A 385 -25.03 -3.64 -7.08
N SER A 386 -25.81 -2.55 -7.24
CA SER A 386 -25.28 -1.19 -7.24
C SER A 386 -26.21 -0.21 -6.48
N PRO A 387 -26.37 -0.37 -5.15
CA PRO A 387 -27.42 0.31 -4.38
C PRO A 387 -27.23 1.83 -4.22
N LEU A 388 -26.02 2.36 -4.45
CA LEU A 388 -25.66 3.77 -4.22
C LEU A 388 -25.46 4.56 -5.50
N THR A 389 -25.77 3.93 -6.65
CA THR A 389 -25.46 4.46 -7.99
C THR A 389 -26.70 4.89 -8.73
N LYS A 390 -26.58 5.97 -9.51
CA LYS A 390 -27.66 6.50 -10.34
C LYS A 390 -27.98 5.56 -11.51
N LYS A 391 -29.28 5.37 -11.79
CA LYS A 391 -29.76 4.59 -12.93
C LYS A 391 -29.29 5.19 -14.24
N ASN A 392 -28.88 4.33 -15.20
CA ASN A 392 -28.61 4.77 -16.55
C ASN A 392 -29.92 5.23 -17.22
N PRO A 393 -29.96 6.44 -17.82
CA PRO A 393 -31.20 6.97 -18.39
C PRO A 393 -31.68 6.22 -19.65
N ASP A 394 -30.77 5.56 -20.36
CA ASP A 394 -31.09 4.85 -21.61
C ASP A 394 -31.56 3.41 -21.35
N ASP A 395 -31.05 2.76 -20.30
CA ASP A 395 -31.46 1.42 -19.87
C ASP A 395 -31.43 1.32 -18.33
N PRO A 396 -32.57 1.48 -17.65
CA PRO A 396 -32.63 1.52 -16.19
C PRO A 396 -32.36 0.17 -15.49
N ARG A 397 -32.16 -0.93 -16.23
CA ARG A 397 -31.66 -2.20 -15.69
C ARG A 397 -30.19 -2.10 -15.26
N PHE A 398 -29.47 -1.11 -15.78
CA PHE A 398 -28.06 -0.84 -15.52
C PHE A 398 -27.91 0.54 -14.84
N VAL A 399 -26.72 0.76 -14.30
CA VAL A 399 -26.38 2.00 -13.59
C VAL A 399 -25.11 2.61 -14.16
N ASP A 400 -24.90 3.89 -13.89
CA ASP A 400 -23.69 4.61 -14.26
C ASP A 400 -22.55 4.31 -13.26
N ARG A 401 -22.01 3.11 -13.34
CA ARG A 401 -20.91 2.57 -12.53
C ARG A 401 -19.82 2.02 -13.44
N PHE A 402 -18.55 2.22 -13.05
CA PHE A 402 -17.45 1.43 -13.59
C PHE A 402 -16.60 0.83 -12.49
N GLU A 403 -15.92 -0.24 -12.84
CA GLU A 403 -14.78 -0.77 -12.13
C GLU A 403 -13.55 -0.71 -13.04
N LEU A 404 -12.39 -0.34 -12.47
CA LEU A 404 -11.12 -0.40 -13.18
C LEU A 404 -10.45 -1.75 -12.92
N PHE A 405 -10.22 -2.50 -13.98
CA PHE A 405 -9.47 -3.76 -13.94
C PHE A 405 -8.07 -3.59 -14.53
N ILE A 406 -7.07 -4.15 -13.84
CA ILE A 406 -5.69 -4.28 -14.31
C ILE A 406 -5.15 -5.64 -13.84
N GLY A 407 -4.61 -6.45 -14.75
CA GLY A 407 -4.09 -7.77 -14.43
C GLY A 407 -5.16 -8.73 -13.90
N GLY A 408 -6.41 -8.60 -14.36
CA GLY A 408 -7.57 -9.38 -13.88
C GLY A 408 -7.95 -9.07 -12.43
N LYS A 409 -7.71 -7.84 -11.96
CA LYS A 409 -8.01 -7.40 -10.59
C LYS A 409 -8.62 -6.02 -10.61
N GLU A 410 -9.62 -5.80 -9.75
CA GLU A 410 -10.24 -4.51 -9.50
C GLU A 410 -9.27 -3.56 -8.77
N PHE A 411 -9.12 -2.34 -9.26
CA PHE A 411 -8.29 -1.27 -8.68
C PHE A 411 -9.09 -0.09 -8.17
N ALA A 412 -10.22 0.17 -8.80
CA ALA A 412 -11.12 1.25 -8.44
C ALA A 412 -12.56 0.91 -8.77
N ASN A 413 -13.49 1.50 -8.02
CA ASN A 413 -14.92 1.42 -8.22
C ASN A 413 -15.51 2.83 -8.16
N ALA A 414 -16.30 3.22 -9.15
CA ALA A 414 -16.78 4.58 -9.31
C ALA A 414 -18.19 4.66 -9.84
N TYR A 415 -18.89 5.73 -9.44
CA TYR A 415 -20.28 5.96 -9.80
C TYR A 415 -20.55 7.39 -10.27
N THR A 416 -21.64 7.55 -11.06
CA THR A 416 -22.46 8.75 -10.95
C THR A 416 -23.36 8.56 -9.73
N GLU A 417 -23.24 9.42 -8.74
CA GLU A 417 -23.83 9.24 -7.42
C GLU A 417 -25.36 9.34 -7.44
N LEU A 418 -26.01 8.40 -6.76
CA LEU A 418 -27.46 8.48 -6.51
C LEU A 418 -27.72 9.61 -5.51
N ASN A 419 -28.47 10.63 -5.96
CA ASN A 419 -28.80 11.81 -5.17
C ASN A 419 -30.32 12.03 -5.02
N ASP A 420 -31.14 11.04 -5.39
CA ASP A 420 -32.56 11.00 -5.18
C ASP A 420 -32.85 10.26 -3.85
N PRO A 421 -33.35 10.95 -2.77
CA PRO A 421 -33.55 10.32 -1.48
C PRO A 421 -34.66 9.25 -1.51
N ILE A 422 -35.64 9.37 -2.44
CA ILE A 422 -36.72 8.40 -2.55
C ILE A 422 -36.22 7.10 -3.17
N ASP A 423 -35.47 7.18 -4.28
CA ASP A 423 -34.85 6.01 -4.91
C ASP A 423 -33.81 5.38 -3.95
N GLN A 424 -33.05 6.19 -3.21
CA GLN A 424 -32.05 5.68 -2.26
C GLN A 424 -32.72 4.89 -1.12
N LEU A 425 -33.81 5.36 -0.57
CA LEU A 425 -34.54 4.63 0.47
C LEU A 425 -35.05 3.29 -0.06
N GLU A 426 -35.64 3.26 -1.27
CA GLU A 426 -36.13 2.04 -1.91
C GLU A 426 -34.99 1.02 -2.11
N ARG A 427 -33.77 1.50 -2.49
CA ARG A 427 -32.59 0.63 -2.61
C ARG A 427 -32.18 0.02 -1.28
N PHE A 428 -32.15 0.80 -0.21
CA PHE A 428 -31.83 0.29 1.13
C PHE A 428 -32.87 -0.72 1.62
N GLU A 429 -34.17 -0.50 1.36
CA GLU A 429 -35.22 -1.47 1.68
C GLU A 429 -35.07 -2.78 0.92
N ASN A 430 -34.57 -2.74 -0.32
CA ASN A 430 -34.29 -3.94 -1.10
C ASN A 430 -33.09 -4.72 -0.55
N GLN A 431 -32.04 -4.03 -0.08
CA GLN A 431 -30.91 -4.69 0.61
C GLN A 431 -31.35 -5.42 1.89
N ILE A 432 -32.30 -4.87 2.65
CA ILE A 432 -32.87 -5.56 3.82
C ILE A 432 -33.56 -6.87 3.42
N LYS A 433 -34.29 -6.86 2.29
CA LYS A 433 -34.93 -8.10 1.76
C LYS A 433 -33.89 -9.14 1.36
N GLU A 434 -32.78 -8.72 0.75
CA GLU A 434 -31.68 -9.64 0.42
C GLU A 434 -31.05 -10.26 1.67
N ARG A 435 -30.93 -9.49 2.77
CA ARG A 435 -30.49 -10.01 4.08
C ARG A 435 -31.41 -11.10 4.59
N GLU A 436 -32.71 -10.94 4.47
CA GLU A 436 -33.70 -11.96 4.87
C GLU A 436 -33.58 -13.25 4.02
N LEU A 437 -33.05 -13.14 2.81
CA LEU A 437 -32.78 -14.27 1.91
C LEU A 437 -31.39 -14.90 2.11
N GLY A 438 -30.60 -14.42 3.08
CA GLY A 438 -29.32 -15.01 3.46
C GLY A 438 -28.07 -14.20 3.08
N ASN A 439 -28.20 -12.98 2.57
CA ASN A 439 -27.07 -12.08 2.34
C ASN A 439 -26.64 -11.42 3.66
N ASP A 440 -25.70 -12.04 4.39
CA ASP A 440 -25.18 -11.56 5.68
C ASP A 440 -24.36 -10.24 5.56
N GLU A 441 -24.05 -9.82 4.35
CA GLU A 441 -23.22 -8.63 4.06
C GLU A 441 -24.08 -7.40 3.70
N ALA A 442 -25.41 -7.54 3.61
CA ALA A 442 -26.30 -6.43 3.30
C ALA A 442 -26.32 -5.36 4.41
N ASN A 443 -26.27 -4.09 3.99
CA ASN A 443 -26.16 -2.93 4.88
C ASN A 443 -27.44 -2.64 5.69
N ASP A 444 -27.29 -1.89 6.78
CA ASP A 444 -28.40 -1.28 7.50
C ASP A 444 -28.91 -0.03 6.76
N ILE A 445 -30.16 0.37 7.04
CA ILE A 445 -30.69 1.63 6.54
C ILE A 445 -30.09 2.79 7.35
N ASP A 446 -29.37 3.67 6.68
CA ASP A 446 -28.88 4.91 7.28
C ASP A 446 -29.89 6.05 7.05
N MET A 447 -30.80 6.22 8.00
CA MET A 447 -31.85 7.26 7.92
C MET A 447 -31.29 8.67 8.03
N ASP A 448 -30.16 8.87 8.70
CA ASP A 448 -29.46 10.16 8.75
C ASP A 448 -28.85 10.53 7.38
N PHE A 449 -28.41 9.54 6.62
CA PHE A 449 -27.97 9.77 5.24
C PHE A 449 -29.15 10.10 4.31
N ILE A 450 -30.30 9.44 4.48
CA ILE A 450 -31.53 9.79 3.74
C ILE A 450 -31.93 11.23 4.04
N GLU A 451 -31.97 11.64 5.33
CA GLU A 451 -32.25 13.02 5.72
C GLU A 451 -31.22 13.99 5.09
N ALA A 452 -29.96 13.65 5.07
CA ALA A 452 -28.94 14.49 4.42
C ALA A 452 -29.25 14.67 2.92
N LEU A 453 -29.63 13.61 2.20
CA LEU A 453 -30.01 13.71 0.77
C LEU A 453 -31.25 14.59 0.56
N GLU A 454 -32.18 14.61 1.50
CA GLU A 454 -33.40 15.48 1.45
C GLU A 454 -33.06 16.98 1.52
N TYR A 455 -31.91 17.34 2.13
CA TYR A 455 -31.37 18.71 2.05
C TYR A 455 -30.81 19.06 0.69
N GLY A 456 -30.57 18.08 -0.16
CA GLY A 456 -30.08 18.23 -1.53
C GLY A 456 -28.58 17.97 -1.68
N MET A 457 -28.21 16.83 -2.26
CA MET A 457 -26.86 16.55 -2.73
C MET A 457 -26.71 16.96 -4.20
N PRO A 458 -25.70 17.74 -4.58
CA PRO A 458 -25.49 18.08 -5.99
C PRO A 458 -25.24 16.80 -6.81
N PRO A 459 -25.52 16.78 -8.13
CA PRO A 459 -25.02 15.73 -9.00
C PRO A 459 -23.52 15.58 -8.81
N ALA A 460 -23.01 14.37 -8.64
CA ALA A 460 -21.63 14.13 -8.32
C ALA A 460 -21.10 12.83 -8.94
N GLY A 461 -19.80 12.77 -9.15
CA GLY A 461 -19.06 11.54 -9.38
C GLY A 461 -18.29 11.17 -8.14
N GLY A 462 -18.31 9.90 -7.76
CA GLY A 462 -17.53 9.36 -6.66
C GLY A 462 -16.70 8.15 -7.07
N ILE A 463 -15.60 7.92 -6.37
CA ILE A 463 -14.67 6.83 -6.68
C ILE A 463 -13.92 6.37 -5.43
N GLY A 464 -13.76 5.05 -5.29
CA GLY A 464 -12.90 4.41 -4.31
C GLY A 464 -11.72 3.71 -4.97
N TYR A 465 -10.52 3.83 -4.38
CA TYR A 465 -9.30 3.19 -4.83
C TYR A 465 -8.67 2.35 -3.73
N GLY A 466 -8.35 1.09 -4.04
CA GLY A 466 -7.52 0.26 -3.18
C GLY A 466 -6.05 0.70 -3.21
N ILE A 467 -5.62 1.55 -2.27
CA ILE A 467 -4.25 2.11 -2.24
C ILE A 467 -3.19 1.02 -2.09
N ASP A 468 -3.46 -0.03 -1.32
CA ASP A 468 -2.52 -1.13 -1.18
C ASP A 468 -2.31 -1.85 -2.51
N ARG A 469 -3.39 -2.13 -3.26
CA ARG A 469 -3.34 -2.78 -4.57
C ARG A 469 -2.64 -1.89 -5.61
N LEU A 470 -2.91 -0.59 -5.59
CA LEU A 470 -2.20 0.40 -6.40
C LEU A 470 -0.69 0.39 -6.10
N CYS A 471 -0.31 0.35 -4.83
CA CYS A 471 1.10 0.20 -4.44
C CYS A 471 1.71 -1.12 -4.91
N MET A 472 0.96 -2.23 -4.89
CA MET A 472 1.43 -3.53 -5.41
C MET A 472 1.79 -3.43 -6.90
N LEU A 473 0.93 -2.84 -7.73
CA LEU A 473 1.20 -2.63 -9.16
C LEU A 473 2.50 -1.84 -9.37
N PHE A 474 2.60 -0.68 -8.77
CA PHE A 474 3.74 0.22 -8.98
C PHE A 474 5.06 -0.27 -8.39
N THR A 475 5.02 -1.10 -7.35
CA THR A 475 6.22 -1.72 -6.77
C THR A 475 6.50 -3.13 -7.32
N GLU A 476 5.68 -3.59 -8.27
CA GLU A 476 5.76 -4.93 -8.86
C GLU A 476 5.74 -6.04 -7.79
N SER A 477 4.88 -5.87 -6.78
CA SER A 477 4.72 -6.79 -5.65
C SER A 477 3.49 -7.67 -5.85
N ASP A 478 3.65 -9.00 -5.71
CA ASP A 478 2.57 -9.96 -5.95
C ASP A 478 1.66 -10.16 -4.72
N SER A 479 2.06 -9.65 -3.56
CA SER A 479 1.30 -9.80 -2.31
C SER A 479 1.08 -8.47 -1.60
N ILE A 480 -0.14 -8.27 -1.10
CA ILE A 480 -0.49 -7.11 -0.25
C ILE A 480 0.41 -7.02 0.99
N ARG A 481 0.91 -8.17 1.49
CA ARG A 481 1.84 -8.23 2.63
C ARG A 481 3.21 -7.63 2.33
N ASP A 482 3.59 -7.48 1.06
CA ASP A 482 4.84 -6.84 0.68
C ASP A 482 4.77 -5.32 0.83
N VAL A 483 3.60 -4.73 0.57
CA VAL A 483 3.38 -3.27 0.62
C VAL A 483 2.86 -2.78 1.96
N ILE A 484 2.39 -3.66 2.85
CA ILE A 484 2.02 -3.37 4.23
C ILE A 484 3.24 -3.68 5.13
N LEU A 485 3.68 -2.70 5.94
CA LEU A 485 4.87 -2.88 6.79
C LEU A 485 4.69 -4.01 7.82
N PHE A 486 3.55 -4.05 8.50
CA PHE A 486 3.22 -5.06 9.49
C PHE A 486 1.85 -5.67 9.15
N PRO A 487 1.80 -6.63 8.20
CA PRO A 487 0.55 -7.29 7.85
C PRO A 487 0.06 -8.16 8.99
N THR A 488 -1.25 -8.35 9.06
CA THR A 488 -1.84 -9.30 10.01
C THR A 488 -1.40 -10.72 9.67
N MET A 489 -0.93 -11.46 10.67
CA MET A 489 -0.39 -12.80 10.51
C MET A 489 -1.12 -13.78 11.43
N LYS A 490 -1.35 -15.01 10.96
CA LYS A 490 -1.88 -16.09 11.81
C LYS A 490 -0.94 -16.34 12.99
N GLU A 491 -1.50 -16.64 14.16
CA GLU A 491 -0.69 -17.04 15.31
C GLU A 491 0.11 -18.31 15.00
N ARG A 492 1.33 -18.38 15.52
CA ARG A 492 2.12 -19.61 15.48
C ARG A 492 1.49 -20.62 16.45
N LYS A 493 1.11 -21.76 15.94
CA LYS A 493 0.71 -22.89 16.78
C LYS A 493 1.90 -23.52 17.49
#